data_e6ef0bd77dc3777b58d915ad78e0572b
#
_entry.id   e6ef0bd77dc3777b58d915ad78e0572b
#
_cell.length_a   1.000
_cell.length_b   1.000
_cell.length_c   1.000
_cell.angle_alpha   90.00
_cell.angle_beta   90.00
_cell.angle_gamma   90.00
#
_symmetry.space_group_name_H-M   'P 1'
#
loop_
_entity.id
_entity.type
_entity.pdbx_description
1 polymer ?
#
loop_
_entity_poly.entity_id
_entity_poly.type
_entity_poly.pdbx_seq_one_letter_code
_entity_poly.pdbx_strand_id
1 'polypeptide(L)'
;MKKLYFNYLNTFKGLSREVWWLSLITLINRAGTMVIPFLSLYLTTSLNFTLKDVGWIMTCFGLGSVGGSWLGGKLTDKIGFYKVMKASLFLTGILFIALQFINTFWGFCIGIFLVMLVADTFRPAMFVALNTYSKPENKTRSVTLIRLAINLGFSAGPAVGGLIITSMGYSGLFWVDGVT
;
A
#
# COMPACT_ATOMS: atom_id res chain seq x y z
N MET A 1 0.96 5.91 -34.89
CA MET A 1 0.26 5.65 -33.62
C MET A 1 -0.14 4.19 -33.41
N LYS A 2 -0.84 3.53 -34.38
CA LYS A 2 -1.25 2.10 -34.25
C LYS A 2 -0.08 1.12 -33.99
N LYS A 3 1.08 1.33 -34.62
CA LYS A 3 2.27 0.47 -34.48
C LYS A 3 2.92 0.57 -33.09
N LEU A 4 2.93 1.75 -32.46
CA LEU A 4 3.37 1.98 -31.09
C LEU A 4 2.45 1.32 -30.06
N TYR A 5 1.13 1.42 -30.26
CA TYR A 5 0.13 0.78 -29.42
C TYR A 5 0.22 -0.75 -29.46
N PHE A 6 0.39 -1.33 -30.67
CA PHE A 6 0.57 -2.76 -30.84
C PHE A 6 1.88 -3.28 -30.22
N ASN A 7 2.96 -2.52 -30.31
CA ASN A 7 4.23 -2.86 -29.66
C ASN A 7 4.11 -2.79 -28.14
N TYR A 8 3.38 -1.82 -27.59
CA TYR A 8 3.14 -1.69 -26.16
C TYR A 8 2.32 -2.87 -25.59
N LEU A 9 1.26 -3.27 -26.26
CA LEU A 9 0.47 -4.44 -25.87
C LEU A 9 1.27 -5.75 -25.96
N ASN A 10 2.16 -5.86 -26.97
CA ASN A 10 3.04 -7.02 -27.12
C ASN A 10 4.13 -7.09 -26.02
N THR A 11 4.46 -5.97 -25.36
CA THR A 11 5.45 -5.93 -24.27
C THR A 11 5.03 -6.80 -23.09
N PHE A 12 3.73 -6.93 -22.83
CA PHE A 12 3.19 -7.72 -21.71
C PHE A 12 2.70 -9.13 -22.13
N LYS A 13 2.87 -9.52 -23.40
CA LYS A 13 2.58 -10.89 -23.85
C LYS A 13 3.57 -11.88 -23.25
N GLY A 14 3.06 -13.04 -22.83
CA GLY A 14 3.88 -14.13 -22.28
C GLY A 14 4.14 -14.05 -20.78
N LEU A 15 3.56 -13.06 -20.09
CA LEU A 15 3.56 -13.03 -18.63
C LEU A 15 2.63 -14.09 -18.07
N SER A 16 3.00 -14.68 -16.94
CA SER A 16 2.17 -15.68 -16.26
C SER A 16 0.89 -15.06 -15.71
N ARG A 17 -0.14 -15.88 -15.55
CA ARG A 17 -1.42 -15.46 -14.97
C ARG A 17 -1.25 -14.93 -13.54
N GLU A 18 -0.33 -15.52 -12.80
CA GLU A 18 0.00 -15.16 -11.42
C GLU A 18 0.60 -13.75 -11.34
N VAL A 19 1.43 -13.35 -12.30
CA VAL A 19 2.00 -11.99 -12.38
C VAL A 19 0.89 -10.96 -12.65
N TRP A 20 -0.10 -11.28 -13.48
CA TRP A 20 -1.26 -10.40 -13.70
C TRP A 20 -2.11 -10.23 -12.44
N TRP A 21 -2.40 -11.33 -11.73
CA TRP A 21 -3.12 -11.26 -10.46
C TRP A 21 -2.33 -10.47 -9.40
N LEU A 22 -1.02 -10.69 -9.31
CA LEU A 22 -0.16 -9.96 -8.39
C LEU A 22 -0.15 -8.45 -8.71
N SER A 23 -0.15 -8.10 -10.00
CA SER A 23 -0.23 -6.71 -10.46
C SER A 23 -1.58 -6.07 -10.08
N LEU A 24 -2.69 -6.79 -10.29
CA LEU A 24 -4.01 -6.31 -9.92
C LEU A 24 -4.16 -6.09 -8.41
N ILE A 25 -3.73 -7.05 -7.60
CA ILE A 25 -3.73 -6.93 -6.13
C ILE A 25 -2.86 -5.74 -5.70
N THR A 26 -1.69 -5.57 -6.31
CA THR A 26 -0.80 -4.44 -6.02
C THR A 26 -1.44 -3.11 -6.41
N LEU A 27 -2.12 -3.04 -7.56
CA LEU A 27 -2.85 -1.84 -8.00
C LEU A 27 -3.94 -1.44 -6.99
N ILE A 28 -4.79 -2.41 -6.59
CA ILE A 28 -5.87 -2.18 -5.63
C ILE A 28 -5.28 -1.73 -4.30
N ASN A 29 -4.29 -2.45 -3.77
CA ASN A 29 -3.63 -2.10 -2.52
C ASN A 29 -2.99 -0.69 -2.55
N ARG A 30 -2.40 -0.28 -3.68
CA ARG A 30 -1.81 1.07 -3.81
C ARG A 30 -2.85 2.15 -4.07
N ALA A 31 -3.92 1.85 -4.77
CA ALA A 31 -5.05 2.77 -4.91
C ALA A 31 -5.78 2.97 -3.57
N GLY A 32 -5.86 1.94 -2.73
CA GLY A 32 -6.44 2.00 -1.40
C GLY A 32 -5.54 2.66 -0.33
N THR A 33 -4.33 3.13 -0.65
CA THR A 33 -3.49 3.87 0.29
C THR A 33 -3.85 5.37 0.26
N MET A 34 -5.12 5.70 0.51
CA MET A 34 -5.66 7.06 0.38
C MET A 34 -5.49 7.88 1.66
N VAL A 35 -5.48 7.24 2.83
CA VAL A 35 -5.29 7.92 4.12
C VAL A 35 -3.96 8.68 4.16
N ILE A 36 -2.89 8.08 3.64
CA ILE A 36 -1.52 8.62 3.78
C ILE A 36 -1.34 10.02 3.16
N PRO A 37 -1.75 10.31 1.92
CA PRO A 37 -1.65 11.65 1.33
C PRO A 37 -2.44 12.71 2.11
N PHE A 38 -3.56 12.32 2.72
CA PHE A 38 -4.43 13.23 3.46
C PHE A 38 -4.19 13.20 4.98
N LEU A 39 -3.28 12.35 5.47
CA LEU A 39 -3.08 12.15 6.91
C LEU A 39 -2.68 13.44 7.62
N SER A 40 -1.73 14.20 7.08
CA SER A 40 -1.31 15.47 7.67
C SER A 40 -2.46 16.48 7.73
N LEU A 41 -3.29 16.54 6.69
CA LEU A 41 -4.45 17.39 6.64
C LEU A 41 -5.51 16.96 7.67
N TYR A 42 -5.81 15.67 7.76
CA TYR A 42 -6.71 15.12 8.76
C TYR A 42 -6.26 15.42 10.19
N LEU A 43 -4.97 15.21 10.50
CA LEU A 43 -4.42 15.46 11.83
C LEU A 43 -4.52 16.94 12.23
N THR A 44 -4.30 17.85 11.30
CA THR A 44 -4.34 19.29 11.58
C THR A 44 -5.76 19.86 11.58
N THR A 45 -6.62 19.46 10.64
CA THR A 45 -7.95 20.05 10.48
C THR A 45 -9.03 19.37 11.33
N SER A 46 -8.94 18.06 11.52
CA SER A 46 -9.97 17.30 12.27
C SER A 46 -9.59 17.03 13.72
N LEU A 47 -8.31 16.78 13.98
CA LEU A 47 -7.83 16.49 15.35
C LEU A 47 -7.14 17.69 16.02
N ASN A 48 -6.96 18.81 15.29
CA ASN A 48 -6.33 20.03 15.79
C ASN A 48 -4.89 19.81 16.33
N PHE A 49 -4.16 18.84 15.78
CA PHE A 49 -2.78 18.62 16.16
C PHE A 49 -1.87 19.70 15.56
N THR A 50 -0.83 20.04 16.30
CA THR A 50 0.17 21.01 15.82
C THR A 50 1.03 20.39 14.71
N LEU A 51 1.66 21.22 13.87
CA LEU A 51 2.61 20.74 12.85
C LEU A 51 3.77 19.94 13.46
N LYS A 52 4.15 20.24 14.70
CA LYS A 52 5.18 19.49 15.45
C LYS A 52 4.69 18.07 15.77
N ASP A 53 3.43 17.93 16.22
CA ASP A 53 2.83 16.62 16.50
C ASP A 53 2.72 15.78 15.24
N VAL A 54 2.29 16.38 14.13
CA VAL A 54 2.26 15.72 12.81
C VAL A 54 3.66 15.23 12.41
N GLY A 55 4.72 16.03 12.65
CA GLY A 55 6.10 15.63 12.41
C GLY A 55 6.51 14.36 13.17
N TRP A 56 6.13 14.28 14.47
CA TRP A 56 6.39 13.09 15.27
C TRP A 56 5.59 11.86 14.80
N ILE A 57 4.33 12.04 14.44
CA ILE A 57 3.48 10.97 13.89
C ILE A 57 4.09 10.44 12.57
N MET A 58 4.59 11.35 11.69
CA MET A 58 5.27 10.95 10.46
C MET A 58 6.60 10.24 10.72
N THR A 59 7.29 10.56 11.81
CA THR A 59 8.49 9.83 12.25
C THR A 59 8.12 8.40 12.65
N CYS A 60 7.06 8.22 13.43
CA CYS A 60 6.54 6.89 13.80
C CYS A 60 6.12 6.08 12.55
N PHE A 61 5.47 6.73 11.58
CA PHE A 61 5.17 6.15 10.26
C PHE A 61 6.43 5.61 9.59
N GLY A 62 7.49 6.43 9.48
CA GLY A 62 8.75 6.03 8.85
C GLY A 62 9.44 4.87 9.56
N LEU A 63 9.50 4.92 10.89
CA LEU A 63 10.08 3.84 11.71
C LEU A 63 9.29 2.53 11.56
N GLY A 64 7.95 2.60 11.55
CA GLY A 64 7.08 1.46 11.27
C GLY A 64 7.36 0.85 9.91
N SER A 65 7.50 1.68 8.86
CA SER A 65 7.79 1.25 7.49
C SER A 65 9.13 0.51 7.37
N VAL A 66 10.19 1.05 7.97
CA VAL A 66 11.52 0.40 8.00
C VAL A 66 11.45 -0.93 8.74
N GLY A 67 10.85 -0.94 9.94
CA GLY A 67 10.66 -2.15 10.74
C GLY A 67 9.83 -3.20 10.00
N GLY A 68 8.76 -2.77 9.34
CA GLY A 68 7.87 -3.64 8.56
C GLY A 68 8.57 -4.30 7.37
N SER A 69 9.36 -3.55 6.63
CA SER A 69 10.14 -4.09 5.51
C SER A 69 11.16 -5.14 5.97
N TRP A 70 11.85 -4.89 7.09
CA TRP A 70 12.79 -5.86 7.67
C TRP A 70 12.07 -7.11 8.21
N LEU A 71 10.98 -6.93 8.97
CA LEU A 71 10.18 -8.01 9.49
C LEU A 71 9.56 -8.85 8.38
N GLY A 72 9.07 -8.20 7.32
CA GLY A 72 8.50 -8.83 6.15
C GLY A 72 9.49 -9.73 5.41
N GLY A 73 10.75 -9.31 5.28
CA GLY A 73 11.81 -10.16 4.74
C GLY A 73 11.98 -11.44 5.58
N LYS A 74 12.19 -11.30 6.89
CA LYS A 74 12.35 -12.43 7.81
C LYS A 74 11.15 -13.38 7.85
N LEU A 75 9.93 -12.81 7.85
CA LEU A 75 8.72 -13.63 7.84
C LEU A 75 8.54 -14.36 6.51
N THR A 76 8.86 -13.71 5.40
CA THR A 76 8.81 -14.32 4.08
C THR A 76 9.73 -15.54 3.97
N ASP A 77 10.93 -15.46 4.54
CA ASP A 77 11.88 -16.59 4.57
C ASP A 77 11.39 -17.73 5.46
N LYS A 78 10.68 -17.43 6.56
CA LYS A 78 10.23 -18.46 7.53
C LYS A 78 8.93 -19.14 7.14
N ILE A 79 7.92 -18.40 6.73
CA ILE A 79 6.55 -18.90 6.53
C ILE A 79 6.06 -18.81 5.08
N GLY A 80 6.90 -18.26 4.19
CA GLY A 80 6.64 -18.11 2.77
C GLY A 80 5.86 -16.83 2.42
N PHE A 81 6.08 -16.34 1.20
CA PHE A 81 5.55 -15.06 0.73
C PHE A 81 4.01 -15.00 0.72
N TYR A 82 3.33 -16.09 0.35
CA TYR A 82 1.87 -16.11 0.22
C TYR A 82 1.17 -15.84 1.56
N LYS A 83 1.62 -16.49 2.63
CA LYS A 83 1.05 -16.29 3.97
C LYS A 83 1.32 -14.89 4.49
N VAL A 84 2.52 -14.36 4.26
CA VAL A 84 2.89 -13.00 4.68
C VAL A 84 2.04 -11.96 3.94
N MET A 85 1.91 -12.07 2.62
CA MET A 85 1.07 -11.15 1.83
C MET A 85 -0.38 -11.15 2.30
N LYS A 86 -0.97 -12.33 2.47
CA LYS A 86 -2.37 -12.46 2.93
C LYS A 86 -2.57 -11.89 4.33
N ALA A 87 -1.67 -12.22 5.27
CA ALA A 87 -1.74 -11.74 6.64
C ALA A 87 -1.54 -10.22 6.72
N SER A 88 -0.58 -9.67 5.96
CA SER A 88 -0.34 -8.23 5.96
C SER A 88 -1.53 -7.44 5.43
N LEU A 89 -2.13 -7.83 4.32
CA LEU A 89 -3.31 -7.16 3.77
C LEU A 89 -4.47 -7.17 4.76
N PHE A 90 -4.79 -8.34 5.31
CA PHE A 90 -5.90 -8.49 6.25
C PHE A 90 -5.70 -7.69 7.55
N LEU A 91 -4.52 -7.81 8.17
CA LEU A 91 -4.22 -7.10 9.42
C LEU A 91 -4.11 -5.58 9.19
N THR A 92 -3.54 -5.14 8.08
CA THR A 92 -3.47 -3.72 7.74
C THR A 92 -4.87 -3.12 7.61
N GLY A 93 -5.80 -3.82 6.93
CA GLY A 93 -7.19 -3.38 6.81
C GLY A 93 -7.85 -3.18 8.17
N ILE A 94 -7.71 -4.14 9.08
CA ILE A 94 -8.24 -4.01 10.46
C ILE A 94 -7.61 -2.83 11.20
N LEU A 95 -6.29 -2.65 11.09
CA LEU A 95 -5.57 -1.57 11.76
C LEU A 95 -5.95 -0.19 11.21
N PHE A 96 -6.19 -0.03 9.90
CA PHE A 96 -6.70 1.21 9.33
C PHE A 96 -8.08 1.56 9.87
N ILE A 97 -8.98 0.58 9.94
CA ILE A 97 -10.32 0.79 10.54
C ILE A 97 -10.21 1.16 12.02
N ALA A 98 -9.32 0.51 12.77
CA ALA A 98 -9.10 0.82 14.18
C ALA A 98 -8.51 2.22 14.39
N LEU A 99 -7.66 2.68 13.48
CA LEU A 99 -6.97 3.98 13.57
C LEU A 99 -7.94 5.16 13.58
N GLN A 100 -9.09 5.07 12.91
CA GLN A 100 -10.10 6.14 12.88
C GLN A 100 -10.72 6.45 14.25
N PHE A 101 -10.70 5.50 15.20
CA PHE A 101 -11.25 5.68 16.53
C PHE A 101 -10.26 6.26 17.53
N ILE A 102 -9.03 6.51 17.10
CA ILE A 102 -7.95 7.05 17.93
C ILE A 102 -7.89 8.57 17.74
N ASN A 103 -8.04 9.31 18.84
CA ASN A 103 -8.02 10.78 18.83
C ASN A 103 -6.89 11.37 19.68
N THR A 104 -6.04 10.52 20.28
CA THR A 104 -4.94 10.96 21.14
C THR A 104 -3.61 10.93 20.39
N PHE A 105 -2.72 11.86 20.68
CA PHE A 105 -1.39 11.94 20.05
C PHE A 105 -0.59 10.63 20.18
N TRP A 106 -0.45 10.12 21.41
CA TRP A 106 0.31 8.87 21.63
C TRP A 106 -0.37 7.65 21.00
N GLY A 107 -1.70 7.62 21.05
CA GLY A 107 -2.47 6.56 20.39
C GLY A 107 -2.22 6.59 18.87
N PHE A 108 -2.18 7.79 18.26
CA PHE A 108 -1.93 7.93 16.85
C PHE A 108 -0.49 7.55 16.46
N CYS A 109 0.51 7.92 17.28
CA CYS A 109 1.90 7.51 17.07
C CYS A 109 2.05 5.98 17.08
N ILE A 110 1.47 5.31 18.07
CA ILE A 110 1.51 3.85 18.18
C ILE A 110 0.68 3.20 17.06
N GLY A 111 -0.51 3.71 16.80
CA GLY A 111 -1.42 3.18 15.79
C GLY A 111 -0.78 3.24 14.40
N ILE A 112 -0.26 4.39 13.97
CA ILE A 112 0.36 4.53 12.65
C ILE A 112 1.65 3.71 12.53
N PHE A 113 2.44 3.61 13.61
CA PHE A 113 3.62 2.74 13.66
C PHE A 113 3.21 1.28 13.40
N LEU A 114 2.17 0.77 14.06
CA LEU A 114 1.68 -0.60 13.89
C LEU A 114 1.10 -0.82 12.49
N VAL A 115 0.31 0.12 11.98
CA VAL A 115 -0.22 0.07 10.61
C VAL A 115 0.92 -0.10 9.62
N MET A 116 1.95 0.75 9.70
CA MET A 116 3.06 0.72 8.76
C MET A 116 3.98 -0.48 8.95
N LEU A 117 4.16 -0.92 10.21
CA LEU A 117 4.90 -2.14 10.52
C LEU A 117 4.30 -3.36 9.82
N VAL A 118 2.98 -3.47 9.82
CA VAL A 118 2.27 -4.60 9.18
C VAL A 118 2.15 -4.39 7.67
N ALA A 119 1.76 -3.21 7.21
CA ALA A 119 1.55 -2.91 5.79
C ALA A 119 2.81 -3.12 4.95
N ASP A 120 3.95 -2.68 5.44
CA ASP A 120 5.20 -2.78 4.68
C ASP A 120 5.87 -4.18 4.75
N THR A 121 5.31 -5.14 5.50
CA THR A 121 5.69 -6.57 5.35
C THR A 121 5.26 -7.12 3.98
N PHE A 122 4.22 -6.55 3.36
CA PHE A 122 3.75 -6.93 2.04
C PHE A 122 4.82 -6.76 0.95
N ARG A 123 5.62 -5.70 1.03
CA ARG A 123 6.55 -5.32 -0.04
C ARG A 123 7.62 -6.38 -0.33
N PRO A 124 8.44 -6.86 0.63
CA PRO A 124 9.43 -7.91 0.36
C PRO A 124 8.76 -9.21 -0.08
N ALA A 125 7.63 -9.61 0.53
CA ALA A 125 6.89 -10.81 0.14
C ALA A 125 6.40 -10.73 -1.31
N MET A 126 5.90 -9.60 -1.76
CA MET A 126 5.47 -9.35 -3.13
C MET A 126 6.64 -9.49 -4.13
N PHE A 127 7.83 -8.98 -3.80
CA PHE A 127 9.00 -9.15 -4.68
C PHE A 127 9.47 -10.62 -4.77
N VAL A 128 9.39 -11.38 -3.69
CA VAL A 128 9.67 -12.83 -3.72
C VAL A 128 8.63 -13.56 -4.59
N ALA A 129 7.33 -13.25 -4.42
CA ALA A 129 6.26 -13.79 -5.26
C ALA A 129 6.49 -13.48 -6.74
N LEU A 130 6.84 -12.23 -7.06
CA LEU A 130 7.12 -11.79 -8.43
C LEU A 130 8.29 -12.58 -9.05
N ASN A 131 9.37 -12.79 -8.28
CA ASN A 131 10.51 -13.58 -8.74
C ASN A 131 10.15 -15.04 -8.97
N THR A 132 9.29 -15.61 -8.12
CA THR A 132 8.84 -17.01 -8.22
C THR A 132 7.92 -17.24 -9.41
N TYR A 133 7.02 -16.29 -9.70
CA TYR A 133 6.03 -16.42 -10.77
C TYR A 133 6.54 -15.93 -12.13
N SER A 134 7.68 -15.24 -12.18
CA SER A 134 8.24 -14.71 -13.42
C SER A 134 9.19 -15.69 -14.05
N LYS A 135 9.02 -15.97 -15.36
CA LYS A 135 10.01 -16.70 -16.14
C LYS A 135 11.28 -15.84 -16.31
N PRO A 136 12.48 -16.45 -16.37
CA PRO A 136 13.74 -15.72 -16.55
C PRO A 136 13.70 -14.70 -17.70
N GLU A 137 13.13 -15.09 -18.86
CA GLU A 137 13.06 -14.27 -20.07
C GLU A 137 12.11 -13.06 -19.92
N ASN A 138 11.13 -13.14 -18.99
CA ASN A 138 10.10 -12.13 -18.81
C ASN A 138 10.24 -11.34 -17.50
N LYS A 139 11.30 -11.56 -16.73
CA LYS A 139 11.48 -10.96 -15.39
C LYS A 139 11.40 -9.43 -15.40
N THR A 140 12.10 -8.79 -16.35
CA THR A 140 12.07 -7.33 -16.50
C THR A 140 10.67 -6.82 -16.82
N ARG A 141 9.94 -7.51 -17.71
CA ARG A 141 8.55 -7.16 -18.07
C ARG A 141 7.59 -7.31 -16.89
N SER A 142 7.76 -8.37 -16.07
CA SER A 142 6.98 -8.59 -14.86
C SER A 142 7.20 -7.46 -13.84
N VAL A 143 8.47 -7.06 -13.61
CA VAL A 143 8.80 -5.92 -12.75
C VAL A 143 8.19 -4.62 -13.27
N THR A 144 8.26 -4.40 -14.60
CA THR A 144 7.66 -3.21 -15.23
C THR A 144 6.15 -3.14 -15.03
N LEU A 145 5.44 -4.27 -15.16
CA LEU A 145 3.99 -4.34 -14.92
C LEU A 145 3.63 -4.01 -13.47
N ILE A 146 4.37 -4.55 -12.50
CA ILE A 146 4.17 -4.22 -11.08
C ILE A 146 4.44 -2.74 -10.79
N ARG A 147 5.52 -2.17 -11.36
CA ARG A 147 5.80 -0.73 -11.21
C ARG A 147 4.71 0.14 -11.82
N LEU A 148 4.17 -0.26 -12.98
CA LEU A 148 3.04 0.42 -13.61
C LEU A 148 1.80 0.38 -12.67
N ALA A 149 1.49 -0.78 -12.10
CA ALA A 149 0.40 -0.93 -11.14
C ALA A 149 0.59 -0.03 -9.91
N ILE A 150 1.80 0.01 -9.34
CA ILE A 150 2.12 0.88 -8.20
C ILE A 150 1.90 2.35 -8.56
N ASN A 151 2.43 2.81 -9.70
CA ASN A 151 2.33 4.22 -10.10
C ASN A 151 0.89 4.63 -10.43
N LEU A 152 0.13 3.76 -11.10
CA LEU A 152 -1.29 3.98 -11.37
C LEU A 152 -2.10 4.04 -10.06
N GLY A 153 -1.82 3.14 -9.11
CA GLY A 153 -2.47 3.15 -7.80
C GLY A 153 -2.20 4.45 -7.04
N PHE A 154 -0.94 4.88 -6.95
CA PHE A 154 -0.58 6.14 -6.30
C PHE A 154 -1.10 7.39 -7.02
N SER A 155 -1.31 7.33 -8.32
CA SER A 155 -1.93 8.46 -9.07
C SER A 155 -3.45 8.51 -8.87
N ALA A 156 -4.12 7.36 -8.85
CA ALA A 156 -5.57 7.26 -8.68
C ALA A 156 -6.00 7.51 -7.22
N GLY A 157 -5.20 7.02 -6.24
CA GLY A 157 -5.53 7.10 -4.81
C GLY A 157 -5.89 8.50 -4.34
N PRO A 158 -5.04 9.53 -4.48
CA PRO A 158 -5.35 10.88 -4.04
C PRO A 158 -6.57 11.49 -4.74
N ALA A 159 -6.77 11.20 -6.04
CA ALA A 159 -7.92 11.71 -6.78
C ALA A 159 -9.23 11.12 -6.25
N VAL A 160 -9.28 9.80 -6.06
CA VAL A 160 -10.45 9.12 -5.47
C VAL A 160 -10.62 9.50 -4.00
N GLY A 161 -9.52 9.59 -3.24
CA GLY A 161 -9.55 10.00 -1.84
C GLY A 161 -10.12 11.40 -1.63
N GLY A 162 -9.80 12.36 -2.51
CA GLY A 162 -10.42 13.69 -2.49
C GLY A 162 -11.94 13.64 -2.69
N LEU A 163 -12.44 12.80 -3.62
CA LEU A 163 -13.87 12.60 -3.82
C LEU A 163 -14.56 11.94 -2.59
N ILE A 164 -13.87 10.99 -1.95
CA ILE A 164 -14.38 10.34 -0.73
C ILE A 164 -14.48 11.36 0.41
N ILE A 165 -13.48 12.21 0.60
CA ILE A 165 -13.52 13.25 1.64
C ILE A 165 -14.70 14.19 1.44
N THR A 166 -14.99 14.60 0.21
CA THR A 166 -16.13 15.51 -0.07
C THR A 166 -17.49 14.88 0.13
N SER A 167 -17.61 13.54 -0.02
CA SER A 167 -18.88 12.81 0.10
C SER A 167 -19.11 12.17 1.47
N MET A 168 -18.07 11.61 2.10
CA MET A 168 -18.15 10.81 3.33
C MET A 168 -17.26 11.36 4.46
N GLY A 169 -16.53 12.45 4.22
CA GLY A 169 -15.53 12.96 5.16
C GLY A 169 -14.28 12.08 5.26
N TYR A 170 -13.39 12.44 6.18
CA TYR A 170 -12.13 11.69 6.39
C TYR A 170 -12.35 10.25 6.87
N SER A 171 -13.45 10.00 7.61
CA SER A 171 -13.79 8.65 8.07
C SER A 171 -13.93 7.65 6.90
N GLY A 172 -14.46 8.12 5.77
CA GLY A 172 -14.57 7.31 4.56
C GLY A 172 -13.25 6.79 4.04
N LEU A 173 -12.14 7.54 4.19
CA LEU A 173 -10.82 7.09 3.77
C LEU A 173 -10.36 5.85 4.56
N PHE A 174 -10.53 5.86 5.89
CA PHE A 174 -10.12 4.75 6.74
C PHE A 174 -10.90 3.47 6.43
N TRP A 175 -12.20 3.61 6.10
CA TRP A 175 -13.01 2.47 5.67
C TRP A 175 -12.59 1.92 4.33
N VAL A 176 -12.35 2.79 3.35
CA VAL A 176 -11.92 2.35 2.00
C VAL A 176 -10.54 1.71 2.06
N ASP A 177 -9.56 2.33 2.73
CA ASP A 177 -8.22 1.75 2.90
C ASP A 177 -8.26 0.45 3.72
N GLY A 178 -9.20 0.32 4.65
CA GLY A 178 -9.38 -0.89 5.44
C GLY A 178 -9.97 -2.08 4.68
N VAL A 179 -10.72 -1.82 3.60
CA VAL A 179 -11.39 -2.86 2.79
C VAL A 179 -10.61 -3.21 1.53
N THR A 180 -9.70 -2.32 1.05
CA THR A 180 -8.88 -2.53 -0.15
C THR A 180 -7.51 -3.07 0.17
#